data_8fb3443866c2501bb7d614ae5782a24b
#
_entry.id   8fb3443866c2501bb7d614ae5782a24b
#
_cell.length_a   1.000
_cell.length_b   1.000
_cell.length_c   1.000
_cell.angle_alpha   90.00
_cell.angle_beta   90.00
_cell.angle_gamma   90.00
#
_symmetry.space_group_name_H-M   'P 1'
#
loop_
_entity.id
_entity.type
_entity.pdbx_description
1 polymer ?
#
loop_
_entity_poly.entity_id
_entity_poly.type
_entity_poly.pdbx_seq_one_letter_code
_entity_poly.pdbx_strand_id
1 'polypeptide(L)'
;MQSDNWAKRAKDEGYRSRAVFKLQEILKKTKLKKISNVLDLGSAPGGWSQLIIKNYPNSKVFAIDILDMEKIDGVDFFQISIEKIEEIEDIDLLKGKFNLVISDIAPNLTGISAIDSENVLDLNHLTVNTAHKFLEKGGALIMKTFQ
;
A
#
# COMPACT_ATOMS: atom_id res chain seq x y z
N MET A 1 25.10 -3.71 10.19
CA MET A 1 24.21 -4.73 9.68
C MET A 1 23.32 -4.15 8.61
N GLN A 2 22.88 -4.97 7.68
CA GLN A 2 22.11 -4.51 6.52
C GLN A 2 20.81 -3.78 6.88
N SER A 3 20.09 -4.24 7.91
CA SER A 3 18.84 -3.61 8.33
C SER A 3 19.02 -2.18 8.83
N ASP A 4 20.10 -1.92 9.57
CA ASP A 4 20.41 -0.57 10.08
C ASP A 4 20.81 0.36 8.93
N ASN A 5 21.52 -0.17 7.94
CA ASN A 5 21.93 0.59 6.76
C ASN A 5 20.71 0.98 5.90
N TRP A 6 19.76 0.09 5.74
CA TRP A 6 18.52 0.37 5.01
C TRP A 6 17.66 1.41 5.73
N ALA A 7 17.54 1.29 7.06
CA ALA A 7 16.78 2.27 7.86
C ALA A 7 17.43 3.65 7.80
N LYS A 8 18.75 3.72 7.90
CA LYS A 8 19.50 4.98 7.78
C LYS A 8 19.33 5.58 6.39
N ARG A 9 19.45 4.77 5.35
CA ARG A 9 19.28 5.22 3.98
C ARG A 9 17.89 5.79 3.74
N ALA A 10 16.85 5.12 4.24
CA ALA A 10 15.48 5.63 4.11
C ALA A 10 15.33 7.00 4.77
N LYS A 11 15.85 7.15 5.98
CA LYS A 11 15.83 8.42 6.71
C LYS A 11 16.58 9.51 5.95
N ASP A 12 17.77 9.20 5.45
CA ASP A 12 18.61 10.16 4.71
C ASP A 12 17.94 10.61 3.41
N GLU A 13 17.18 9.71 2.76
CA GLU A 13 16.44 10.03 1.54
C GLU A 13 15.04 10.60 1.81
N GLY A 14 14.66 10.78 3.08
CA GLY A 14 13.39 11.40 3.48
C GLY A 14 12.19 10.47 3.49
N TYR A 15 12.41 9.17 3.45
CA TYR A 15 11.31 8.19 3.52
C TYR A 15 10.96 7.81 4.95
N ARG A 16 9.68 7.58 5.20
CA ARG A 16 9.15 7.18 6.51
C ARG A 16 9.40 5.73 6.88
N SER A 17 9.80 4.89 5.91
CA SER A 17 10.00 3.47 6.10
C SER A 17 11.05 2.92 5.15
N ARG A 18 11.87 1.98 5.64
CA ARG A 18 12.83 1.25 4.80
C ARG A 18 12.15 0.29 3.80
N ALA A 19 10.89 -0.04 4.04
CA ALA A 19 10.12 -0.90 3.15
C ALA A 19 9.99 -0.33 1.73
N VAL A 20 10.22 0.98 1.57
CA VAL A 20 10.20 1.67 0.29
C VAL A 20 11.16 1.06 -0.75
N PHE A 21 12.31 0.57 -0.33
CA PHE A 21 13.32 0.05 -1.26
C PHE A 21 12.88 -1.24 -1.94
N LYS A 22 12.11 -2.07 -1.24
CA LYS A 22 11.54 -3.28 -1.84
C LYS A 22 10.50 -2.94 -2.91
N LEU A 23 9.64 -1.97 -2.63
CA LEU A 23 8.67 -1.49 -3.62
C LEU A 23 9.39 -0.89 -4.83
N GLN A 24 10.43 -0.09 -4.60
CA GLN A 24 11.22 0.51 -5.67
C GLN A 24 11.80 -0.55 -6.60
N GLU A 25 12.36 -1.62 -6.02
CA GLU A 25 12.90 -2.75 -6.78
C GLU A 25 11.83 -3.44 -7.63
N ILE A 26 10.66 -3.70 -7.05
CA ILE A 26 9.54 -4.35 -7.75
C ILE A 26 9.02 -3.46 -8.88
N LEU A 27 8.85 -2.17 -8.65
CA LEU A 27 8.36 -1.24 -9.66
C LEU A 27 9.29 -1.16 -10.87
N LYS A 28 10.60 -1.27 -10.68
CA LYS A 28 11.55 -1.31 -11.79
C LYS A 28 11.38 -2.54 -12.68
N LYS A 29 10.92 -3.64 -12.12
CA LYS A 29 10.69 -4.90 -12.84
C LYS A 29 9.29 -4.99 -13.43
N THR A 30 8.35 -4.20 -12.91
CA THR A 30 6.96 -4.20 -13.33
C THR A 30 6.79 -3.26 -14.51
N LYS A 31 6.31 -3.79 -15.63
CA LYS A 31 6.14 -3.00 -16.86
C LYS A 31 4.74 -2.44 -16.96
N LEU A 32 4.35 -1.59 -16.01
CA LEU A 32 3.08 -0.87 -16.08
C LEU A 32 3.21 0.29 -17.07
N LYS A 33 2.32 0.33 -18.05
CA LYS A 33 2.34 1.36 -19.10
C LYS A 33 1.89 2.73 -18.59
N LYS A 34 1.01 2.73 -17.57
CA LYS A 34 0.42 3.95 -17.06
C LYS A 34 0.10 3.77 -15.58
N ILE A 35 0.52 4.73 -14.77
CA ILE A 35 0.15 4.79 -13.36
C ILE A 35 -0.53 6.14 -13.14
N SER A 36 -1.86 6.13 -13.04
CA SER A 36 -2.66 7.34 -12.85
C SER A 36 -3.54 7.30 -11.61
N ASN A 37 -4.06 6.13 -11.24
CA ASN A 37 -4.87 5.94 -10.03
C ASN A 37 -4.25 4.83 -9.20
N VAL A 38 -3.84 5.15 -7.99
CA VAL A 38 -3.15 4.22 -7.09
C VAL A 38 -3.89 4.14 -5.77
N LEU A 39 -4.04 2.94 -5.25
CA LEU A 39 -4.66 2.68 -3.96
C LEU A 39 -3.63 2.02 -3.04
N ASP A 40 -3.37 2.65 -1.90
CA ASP A 40 -2.43 2.13 -0.88
C ASP A 40 -3.23 1.62 0.31
N LEU A 41 -3.27 0.30 0.47
CA LEU A 41 -4.03 -0.38 1.51
C LEU A 41 -3.13 -0.65 2.72
N GLY A 42 -3.45 -0.06 3.87
CA GLY A 42 -2.59 -0.13 5.06
C GLY A 42 -1.37 0.76 4.92
N SER A 43 -1.59 2.04 4.67
CA SER A 43 -0.57 2.97 4.21
C SER A 43 0.39 3.50 5.27
N ALA A 44 -0.03 3.56 6.55
CA ALA A 44 0.82 4.16 7.60
C ALA A 44 2.13 3.39 7.79
N PRO A 45 3.26 4.03 7.99
CA PRO A 45 3.48 5.48 8.14
C PRO A 45 3.50 6.30 6.84
N GLY A 46 3.49 5.66 5.65
CA GLY A 46 3.35 6.35 4.37
C GLY A 46 4.53 6.24 3.40
N GLY A 47 5.50 5.38 3.68
CA GLY A 47 6.68 5.25 2.83
C GLY A 47 6.36 4.84 1.39
N TRP A 48 5.44 3.91 1.21
CA TRP A 48 5.05 3.46 -0.13
C TRP A 48 4.30 4.54 -0.91
N SER A 49 3.37 5.25 -0.26
CA SER A 49 2.69 6.40 -0.88
C SER A 49 3.69 7.50 -1.25
N GLN A 50 4.68 7.78 -0.40
CA GLN A 50 5.73 8.74 -0.71
C GLN A 50 6.50 8.38 -2.00
N LEU A 51 6.85 7.10 -2.15
CA LEU A 51 7.57 6.63 -3.32
C LEU A 51 6.75 6.79 -4.60
N ILE A 52 5.47 6.45 -4.53
CA ILE A 52 4.58 6.56 -5.70
C ILE A 52 4.48 8.02 -6.15
N ILE A 53 4.24 8.94 -5.23
CA ILE A 53 4.13 10.37 -5.57
C ILE A 53 5.44 10.91 -6.15
N LYS A 54 6.56 10.48 -5.60
CA LYS A 54 7.88 10.90 -6.10
C LYS A 54 8.14 10.42 -7.53
N ASN A 55 7.82 9.15 -7.81
CA ASN A 55 8.07 8.56 -9.12
C ASN A 55 6.98 8.89 -10.15
N TYR A 56 5.75 9.11 -9.70
CA TYR A 56 4.59 9.36 -10.57
C TYR A 56 3.82 10.58 -10.04
N PRO A 57 4.39 11.78 -10.17
CA PRO A 57 3.83 12.99 -9.53
C PRO A 57 2.46 13.41 -10.06
N ASN A 58 2.06 12.92 -11.22
CA ASN A 58 0.75 13.20 -11.80
C ASN A 58 -0.30 12.15 -11.45
N SER A 59 0.05 11.12 -10.69
CA SER A 59 -0.89 10.10 -10.26
C SER A 59 -1.77 10.60 -9.12
N LYS A 60 -2.99 10.06 -9.04
CA LYS A 60 -3.86 10.19 -7.87
C LYS A 60 -3.59 9.02 -6.95
N VAL A 61 -3.17 9.31 -5.72
CA VAL A 61 -2.91 8.28 -4.72
C VAL A 61 -3.91 8.41 -3.59
N PHE A 62 -4.66 7.35 -3.36
CA PHE A 62 -5.59 7.22 -2.23
C PHE A 62 -4.99 6.23 -1.26
N ALA A 63 -4.85 6.64 -0.01
CA ALA A 63 -4.26 5.82 1.04
C ALA A 63 -5.27 5.60 2.16
N ILE A 64 -5.36 4.38 2.66
CA ILE A 64 -6.21 4.05 3.79
C ILE A 64 -5.45 3.26 4.85
N ASP A 65 -5.77 3.52 6.10
CA ASP A 65 -5.25 2.78 7.26
C ASP A 65 -6.16 3.01 8.45
N ILE A 66 -6.25 2.05 9.35
CA ILE A 66 -6.93 2.24 10.64
C ILE A 66 -6.10 3.12 11.58
N LEU A 67 -4.78 3.13 11.39
CA LEU A 67 -3.88 4.02 12.11
C LEU A 67 -3.85 5.39 11.44
N ASP A 68 -3.62 6.42 12.26
CA ASP A 68 -3.44 7.75 11.70
C ASP A 68 -2.10 7.85 10.96
N MET A 69 -2.03 8.78 10.02
CA MET A 69 -0.85 9.00 9.19
C MET A 69 -0.66 10.49 8.97
N GLU A 70 0.59 10.96 9.13
CA GLU A 70 0.90 12.34 8.80
C GLU A 70 0.66 12.62 7.32
N LYS A 71 0.18 13.82 7.03
CA LYS A 71 -0.12 14.26 5.68
C LYS A 71 1.07 14.11 4.74
N ILE A 72 0.78 13.63 3.54
CA ILE A 72 1.73 13.60 2.41
C ILE A 72 1.10 14.41 1.29
N ASP A 73 1.81 15.41 0.79
CA ASP A 73 1.32 16.23 -0.33
C ASP A 73 1.08 15.35 -1.56
N GLY A 74 -0.10 15.48 -2.14
CA GLY A 74 -0.50 14.69 -3.30
C GLY A 74 -1.14 13.35 -2.99
N VAL A 75 -1.25 12.98 -1.72
CA VAL A 75 -1.91 11.75 -1.27
C VAL A 75 -3.18 12.11 -0.49
N ASP A 76 -4.30 11.50 -0.88
CA ASP A 76 -5.56 11.60 -0.15
C ASP A 76 -5.65 10.44 0.83
N PHE A 77 -5.53 10.74 2.11
CA PHE A 77 -5.56 9.74 3.18
C PHE A 77 -6.90 9.69 3.89
N PHE A 78 -7.38 8.47 4.11
CA PHE A 78 -8.62 8.21 4.87
C PHE A 78 -8.31 7.22 5.99
N GLN A 79 -8.58 7.63 7.22
CA GLN A 79 -8.40 6.76 8.38
C GLN A 79 -9.63 5.87 8.53
N ILE A 80 -9.59 4.70 7.92
CA ILE A 80 -10.72 3.76 7.85
C ILE A 80 -10.20 2.33 7.63
N SER A 81 -11.00 1.36 8.03
CA SER A 81 -10.73 -0.05 7.74
C SER A 81 -10.91 -0.36 6.25
N ILE A 82 -10.11 -1.26 5.71
CA ILE A 82 -10.25 -1.76 4.34
C ILE A 82 -11.66 -2.31 4.09
N GLU A 83 -12.27 -2.92 5.10
CA GLU A 83 -13.62 -3.49 4.99
C GLU A 83 -14.68 -2.44 4.66
N LYS A 84 -14.41 -1.18 4.97
CA LYS A 84 -15.33 -0.05 4.74
C LYS A 84 -14.91 0.84 3.57
N ILE A 85 -14.00 0.38 2.73
CA ILE A 85 -13.44 1.18 1.64
C ILE A 85 -14.52 1.74 0.69
N GLU A 86 -15.59 0.98 0.49
CA GLU A 86 -16.69 1.39 -0.40
C GLU A 86 -17.51 2.55 0.16
N GLU A 87 -17.34 2.89 1.45
CA GLU A 87 -17.97 4.07 2.05
C GLU A 87 -17.24 5.38 1.66
N ILE A 88 -16.04 5.29 1.09
CA ILE A 88 -15.28 6.45 0.61
C ILE A 88 -15.71 6.74 -0.83
N GLU A 89 -16.53 7.76 -1.01
CA GLU A 89 -17.13 8.08 -2.31
C GLU A 89 -16.07 8.26 -3.42
N ASP A 90 -15.02 9.01 -3.14
CA ASP A 90 -13.97 9.30 -4.12
C ASP A 90 -13.28 8.03 -4.63
N ILE A 91 -13.10 7.06 -3.76
CA ILE A 91 -12.50 5.77 -4.11
C ILE A 91 -13.52 4.89 -4.83
N ASP A 92 -14.74 4.85 -4.31
CA ASP A 92 -15.81 4.01 -4.87
C ASP A 92 -16.13 4.40 -6.32
N LEU A 93 -16.12 5.68 -6.64
CA LEU A 93 -16.31 6.19 -7.99
C LEU A 93 -15.24 5.70 -8.98
N LEU A 94 -14.07 5.36 -8.48
CA LEU A 94 -12.96 4.85 -9.29
C LEU A 94 -12.85 3.32 -9.26
N LYS A 95 -13.85 2.63 -8.72
CA LYS A 95 -13.88 1.16 -8.69
C LYS A 95 -13.69 0.60 -10.11
N GLY A 96 -12.71 -0.30 -10.25
CA GLY A 96 -12.36 -0.88 -11.55
C GLY A 96 -11.52 0.03 -12.44
N LYS A 97 -11.03 1.16 -11.93
CA LYS A 97 -10.22 2.13 -12.68
C LYS A 97 -8.84 2.38 -12.09
N PHE A 98 -8.45 1.62 -11.08
CA PHE A 98 -7.11 1.74 -10.50
C PHE A 98 -6.10 0.95 -11.32
N ASN A 99 -4.97 1.58 -11.63
CA ASN A 99 -3.88 0.92 -12.36
C ASN A 99 -3.01 0.08 -11.44
N LEU A 100 -2.90 0.50 -10.18
CA LEU A 100 -2.02 -0.11 -9.20
C LEU A 100 -2.68 -0.11 -7.82
N VAL A 101 -2.66 -1.25 -7.17
CA VAL A 101 -2.97 -1.38 -5.75
C VAL A 101 -1.71 -1.88 -5.06
N ILE A 102 -1.31 -1.18 -4.01
CA ILE A 102 -0.14 -1.53 -3.20
C ILE A 102 -0.59 -1.79 -1.77
N SER A 103 0.07 -2.71 -1.08
CA SER A 103 -0.26 -3.02 0.31
C SER A 103 0.96 -3.57 1.05
N ASP A 104 1.37 -2.85 2.09
CA ASP A 104 2.38 -3.29 3.04
C ASP A 104 1.74 -3.48 4.42
N ILE A 105 0.50 -3.96 4.44
CA ILE A 105 -0.27 -4.12 5.65
C ILE A 105 0.19 -5.33 6.45
N ALA A 106 0.27 -5.16 7.78
CA ALA A 106 0.64 -6.22 8.69
C ALA A 106 -0.47 -6.45 9.71
N PRO A 107 -0.81 -7.70 10.04
CA PRO A 107 -1.77 -7.98 11.10
C PRO A 107 -1.17 -7.72 12.47
N ASN A 108 -2.03 -7.47 13.47
CA ASN A 108 -1.62 -7.48 14.87
C ASN A 108 -1.36 -8.93 15.27
N LEU A 109 -0.11 -9.24 15.60
CA LEU A 109 0.29 -10.58 16.00
C LEU A 109 0.04 -10.80 17.49
N THR A 110 -0.48 -11.98 17.84
CA THR A 110 -0.77 -12.38 19.21
C THR A 110 0.36 -13.11 19.88
N GLY A 111 1.31 -13.63 19.10
CA GLY A 111 2.35 -14.55 19.55
C GLY A 111 1.91 -16.00 19.58
N ILE A 112 0.65 -16.30 19.22
CA ILE A 112 0.12 -17.66 19.14
C ILE A 112 0.08 -18.05 17.65
N SER A 113 0.92 -18.98 17.27
CA SER A 113 1.18 -19.35 15.87
C SER A 113 -0.07 -19.62 15.03
N ALA A 114 -1.00 -20.41 15.58
CA ALA A 114 -2.22 -20.76 14.83
C ALA A 114 -3.12 -19.56 14.58
N ILE A 115 -3.29 -18.70 15.60
CA ILE A 115 -4.09 -17.46 15.49
C ILE A 115 -3.42 -16.48 14.54
N ASP A 116 -2.11 -16.31 14.66
CA ASP A 116 -1.36 -15.38 13.82
C ASP A 116 -1.39 -15.82 12.36
N SER A 117 -1.30 -17.11 12.08
CA SER A 117 -1.41 -17.65 10.72
C SER A 117 -2.79 -17.41 10.11
N GLU A 118 -3.85 -17.56 10.91
CA GLU A 118 -5.22 -17.26 10.46
C GLU A 118 -5.41 -15.78 10.15
N ASN A 119 -4.92 -14.90 11.02
CA ASN A 119 -5.00 -13.45 10.83
C ASN A 119 -4.26 -13.00 9.56
N VAL A 120 -3.08 -13.57 9.31
CA VAL A 120 -2.32 -13.29 8.09
C VAL A 120 -3.11 -13.72 6.85
N LEU A 121 -3.69 -14.90 6.89
CA LEU A 121 -4.45 -15.45 5.77
C LEU A 121 -5.70 -14.60 5.48
N ASP A 122 -6.44 -14.23 6.52
CA ASP A 122 -7.63 -13.38 6.39
C ASP A 122 -7.28 -12.02 5.80
N LEU A 123 -6.19 -11.43 6.27
CA LEU A 123 -5.73 -10.13 5.78
C LEU A 123 -5.29 -10.20 4.32
N ASN A 124 -4.59 -11.27 3.95
CA ASN A 124 -4.18 -11.48 2.56
C ASN A 124 -5.40 -11.64 1.65
N HIS A 125 -6.40 -12.41 2.07
CA HIS A 125 -7.64 -12.59 1.31
C HIS A 125 -8.39 -11.28 1.14
N LEU A 126 -8.53 -10.50 2.22
CA LEU A 126 -9.18 -9.19 2.19
C LEU A 126 -8.48 -8.25 1.20
N THR A 127 -7.15 -8.20 1.24
CA THR A 127 -6.36 -7.36 0.36
C THR A 127 -6.53 -7.77 -1.11
N VAL A 128 -6.42 -9.05 -1.41
CA VAL A 128 -6.58 -9.56 -2.78
C VAL A 128 -8.00 -9.31 -3.30
N ASN A 129 -9.01 -9.57 -2.49
CA ASN A 129 -10.41 -9.36 -2.89
C ASN A 129 -10.70 -7.88 -3.14
N THR A 130 -10.16 -7.01 -2.30
CA THR A 130 -10.31 -5.55 -2.49
C THR A 130 -9.62 -5.10 -3.77
N ALA A 131 -8.38 -5.56 -3.99
CA ALA A 131 -7.64 -5.24 -5.21
C ALA A 131 -8.40 -5.70 -6.44
N HIS A 132 -8.98 -6.89 -6.43
CA HIS A 132 -9.75 -7.42 -7.55
C HIS A 132 -10.95 -6.52 -7.90
N LYS A 133 -11.62 -5.96 -6.90
CA LYS A 133 -12.76 -5.05 -7.12
C LYS A 133 -12.34 -3.72 -7.71
N PHE A 134 -11.20 -3.19 -7.30
CA PHE A 134 -10.80 -1.82 -7.61
C PHE A 134 -9.85 -1.71 -8.80
N LEU A 135 -9.10 -2.76 -9.13
CA LEU A 135 -8.18 -2.74 -10.26
C LEU A 135 -8.91 -2.77 -11.61
N GLU A 136 -8.38 -2.01 -12.55
CA GLU A 136 -8.77 -2.15 -13.95
C GLU A 136 -8.22 -3.44 -14.54
N LYS A 137 -8.74 -3.85 -15.69
CA LYS A 137 -8.18 -4.96 -16.44
C LYS A 137 -6.75 -4.60 -16.87
N GLY A 138 -5.80 -5.46 -16.54
CA GLY A 138 -4.38 -5.21 -16.80
C GLY A 138 -3.67 -4.43 -15.71
N GLY A 139 -4.37 -4.01 -14.66
CA GLY A 139 -3.76 -3.38 -13.49
C GLY A 139 -2.96 -4.38 -12.65
N ALA A 140 -2.19 -3.88 -11.71
CA ALA A 140 -1.29 -4.70 -10.90
C ALA A 140 -1.54 -4.52 -9.41
N LEU A 141 -1.38 -5.62 -8.67
CA LEU A 141 -1.33 -5.62 -7.21
C LEU A 141 0.10 -5.95 -6.78
N ILE A 142 0.66 -5.09 -5.93
CA ILE A 142 1.92 -5.35 -5.25
C ILE A 142 1.64 -5.38 -3.76
N MET A 143 1.77 -6.54 -3.14
CA MET A 143 1.50 -6.69 -1.73
C MET A 143 2.59 -7.47 -1.03
N LYS A 144 2.84 -7.09 0.22
CA LYS A 144 3.69 -7.86 1.12
C LYS A 144 2.84 -8.97 1.73
N THR A 145 3.39 -10.19 1.72
CA THR A 145 2.77 -11.33 2.38
C THR A 145 3.69 -11.87 3.46
N PHE A 146 3.09 -12.49 4.47
CA PHE A 146 3.82 -13.16 5.54
C PHE A 146 3.75 -14.66 5.31
N GLN A 147 4.88 -15.30 5.47
CA GLN A 147 4.99 -16.76 5.35
C GLN A 147 5.06 -17.41 6.72
#